data_63f8adeec55eb8051988605942bdf2cb
#
_entry.id   63f8adeec55eb8051988605942bdf2cb
#
_cell.length_a   1.000
_cell.length_b   1.000
_cell.length_c   1.000
_cell.angle_alpha   90.00
_cell.angle_beta   90.00
_cell.angle_gamma   90.00
#
_symmetry.space_group_name_H-M   'P 1'
#
loop_
_entity.id
_entity.type
_entity.pdbx_description
1 polymer ?
#
loop_
_entity_poly.entity_id
_entity_poly.type
_entity_poly.pdbx_seq_one_letter_code
_entity_poly.pdbx_strand_id
1 'polypeptide(L)'
;MQKWRTVVPGSRRVRVALAGALAAGALASGPAAAASAHVIDAPTPLASFVSTAHVAWRGVGRPVHGARAVYVTSLQMPDGPPRVAGIAWMNTRLLAARLYSGSLSPGGVAWHYSAPIAPSAARTLVAAFNGGFLMKDSHGGYLSEGRLVSPLRVGAASLVIYRNGDVTVGQWGRDVTMTRDVVAVRQNLTLLVDHGRPVPGLRPNDVLAWGMSLHQVVNDWRSGLGVTANGDLVYVVGPLNIVDLAHTLVRAGAVRAMVLDMNPLWPVFATYAPASPTGLAAPGNGTTLLASMYQTPARFFQPSYSRDFVTMSAR
;
A
#
# COMPACT_ATOMS: atom_id res chain seq x y z
N MET A 1 73.82 -13.73 -25.21
CA MET A 1 74.64 -12.58 -25.65
C MET A 1 73.94 -11.33 -25.17
N GLN A 2 74.53 -10.73 -24.39
CA GLN A 2 75.33 -9.63 -23.88
C GLN A 2 74.55 -8.84 -22.79
N LYS A 3 74.97 -9.04 -21.68
CA LYS A 3 75.35 -8.22 -20.50
C LYS A 3 75.68 -6.77 -20.87
N TRP A 4 75.15 -5.83 -20.11
CA TRP A 4 75.97 -4.72 -19.61
C TRP A 4 75.49 -4.29 -18.21
N ARG A 5 76.45 -4.07 -17.37
CA ARG A 5 76.50 -3.79 -15.95
C ARG A 5 76.65 -2.30 -15.71
N THR A 6 76.32 -1.93 -14.47
CA THR A 6 76.93 -0.91 -13.61
C THR A 6 76.56 0.57 -13.93
N VAL A 7 76.31 1.45 -12.96
CA VAL A 7 77.15 1.89 -11.83
C VAL A 7 76.29 2.66 -10.83
N VAL A 8 76.54 2.45 -9.53
CA VAL A 8 76.11 3.32 -8.41
C VAL A 8 77.24 4.35 -8.16
N PRO A 9 76.94 5.58 -7.76
CA PRO A 9 77.39 6.12 -6.49
C PRO A 9 76.31 7.09 -5.91
N GLY A 10 76.14 7.30 -4.66
CA GLY A 10 77.00 7.50 -3.55
C GLY A 10 76.31 8.46 -2.59
N SER A 11 76.26 8.08 -1.38
CA SER A 11 75.74 8.69 -0.19
C SER A 11 75.93 10.21 0.01
N ARG A 12 74.85 10.88 0.54
CA ARG A 12 75.08 11.91 1.57
C ARG A 12 73.86 11.90 2.54
N ARG A 13 74.15 11.49 3.77
CA ARG A 13 73.21 11.61 4.90
C ARG A 13 73.22 13.06 5.38
N VAL A 14 72.09 13.71 5.35
CA VAL A 14 71.83 14.95 6.12
C VAL A 14 70.89 14.59 7.26
N ARG A 15 71.40 14.69 8.47
CA ARG A 15 70.57 14.62 9.70
C ARG A 15 69.94 16.00 9.91
N VAL A 16 68.61 16.07 9.84
CA VAL A 16 67.86 17.23 10.34
C VAL A 16 67.14 16.81 11.61
N ALA A 17 67.46 17.42 12.68
CA ALA A 17 66.78 17.26 13.94
C ALA A 17 65.40 17.96 13.87
N LEU A 18 64.33 17.25 14.05
CA LEU A 18 63.01 17.83 14.22
C LEU A 18 62.69 17.91 15.71
N ALA A 19 62.60 19.14 16.22
CA ALA A 19 62.02 19.42 17.53
C ALA A 19 60.51 19.18 17.50
N GLY A 20 60.02 18.29 18.37
CA GLY A 20 58.61 18.02 18.50
C GLY A 20 57.90 19.14 19.27
N ALA A 21 56.92 19.74 18.63
CA ALA A 21 55.89 20.53 19.30
C ALA A 21 54.60 19.68 19.38
N LEU A 22 54.27 19.18 20.56
CA LEU A 22 52.99 18.57 20.88
C LEU A 22 51.93 19.69 20.95
N ALA A 23 51.15 19.84 19.88
CA ALA A 23 49.91 20.62 19.91
C ALA A 23 48.78 19.68 20.34
N ALA A 24 48.29 19.82 21.56
CA ALA A 24 47.06 19.18 22.04
C ALA A 24 45.87 19.81 21.31
N GLY A 25 45.39 19.16 20.25
CA GLY A 25 44.17 19.53 19.57
C GLY A 25 42.97 19.08 20.41
N ALA A 26 42.28 19.99 21.09
CA ALA A 26 40.99 19.76 21.67
C ALA A 26 39.98 19.51 20.55
N LEU A 27 39.53 18.27 20.41
CA LEU A 27 38.37 17.92 19.58
C LEU A 27 37.12 18.52 20.24
N ALA A 28 36.69 19.67 19.77
CA ALA A 28 35.37 20.18 20.05
C ALA A 28 34.33 19.26 19.41
N SER A 29 33.73 18.40 20.21
CA SER A 29 32.52 17.69 19.83
C SER A 29 31.39 18.70 19.67
N GLY A 30 31.18 19.19 18.46
CA GLY A 30 29.99 19.95 18.12
C GLY A 30 28.75 19.12 18.39
N PRO A 31 27.63 19.73 18.83
CA PRO A 31 26.40 18.99 19.03
C PRO A 31 26.00 18.36 17.69
N ALA A 32 25.87 17.02 17.70
CA ALA A 32 25.27 16.32 16.60
C ALA A 32 23.89 16.94 16.37
N ALA A 33 23.70 17.56 15.21
CA ALA A 33 22.39 18.04 14.80
C ALA A 33 21.45 16.83 14.84
N ALA A 34 20.57 16.80 15.83
CA ALA A 34 19.48 15.83 15.87
C ALA A 34 18.70 16.03 14.57
N ALA A 35 18.75 15.04 13.67
CA ALA A 35 17.91 15.03 12.50
C ALA A 35 16.48 15.19 13.00
N SER A 36 15.85 16.32 12.69
CA SER A 36 14.46 16.57 13.02
C SER A 36 13.66 15.42 12.43
N ALA A 37 13.16 14.53 13.27
CA ALA A 37 12.23 13.50 12.85
C ALA A 37 11.08 14.25 12.19
N HIS A 38 10.92 14.09 10.87
CA HIS A 38 9.77 14.62 10.16
C HIS A 38 8.54 14.02 10.84
N VAL A 39 7.84 14.84 11.62
CA VAL A 39 6.55 14.48 12.17
C VAL A 39 5.66 14.18 10.98
N ILE A 40 5.27 12.93 10.84
CA ILE A 40 4.33 12.53 9.78
C ILE A 40 2.97 12.92 10.31
N ASP A 41 2.49 14.07 9.88
CA ASP A 41 1.19 14.58 10.26
C ASP A 41 0.06 13.70 9.73
N ALA A 42 -1.03 13.65 10.48
CA ALA A 42 -2.26 13.04 10.00
C ALA A 42 -2.72 13.73 8.70
N PRO A 43 -3.38 12.99 7.80
CA PRO A 43 -3.96 13.60 6.61
C PRO A 43 -4.92 14.74 6.97
N THR A 44 -5.06 15.70 6.07
CA THR A 44 -6.01 16.81 6.25
C THR A 44 -7.42 16.30 6.47
N PRO A 45 -8.18 16.82 7.45
CA PRO A 45 -9.58 16.44 7.69
C PRO A 45 -10.45 16.53 6.44
N LEU A 46 -11.31 15.55 6.23
CA LEU A 46 -12.15 15.44 5.04
C LEU A 46 -13.44 16.25 5.18
N ALA A 47 -13.80 16.96 4.12
CA ALA A 47 -15.10 17.59 4.04
C ALA A 47 -16.23 16.53 4.00
N SER A 48 -17.27 16.72 4.78
CA SER A 48 -18.46 15.86 4.78
C SER A 48 -19.22 15.97 3.44
N PHE A 49 -20.02 14.96 3.10
CA PHE A 49 -20.97 15.02 1.99
C PHE A 49 -22.30 15.68 2.39
N VAL A 50 -22.63 15.60 3.68
CA VAL A 50 -23.98 15.96 4.19
C VAL A 50 -23.99 17.23 5.05
N SER A 51 -22.85 17.84 5.28
CA SER A 51 -22.73 19.06 6.10
C SER A 51 -21.47 19.85 5.72
N THR A 52 -21.33 21.06 6.28
CA THR A 52 -20.12 21.89 6.14
C THR A 52 -18.98 21.44 7.07
N ALA A 53 -19.21 20.46 7.94
CA ALA A 53 -18.21 19.96 8.87
C ALA A 53 -17.11 19.19 8.17
N HIS A 54 -15.94 19.17 8.80
CA HIS A 54 -14.82 18.29 8.42
C HIS A 54 -14.73 17.13 9.40
N VAL A 55 -14.47 15.94 8.87
CA VAL A 55 -14.30 14.72 9.66
C VAL A 55 -12.81 14.46 9.86
N ALA A 56 -12.44 14.32 11.13
CA ALA A 56 -11.06 14.07 11.51
C ALA A 56 -10.63 12.63 11.24
N TRP A 57 -9.34 12.45 11.06
CA TRP A 57 -8.70 11.15 10.97
C TRP A 57 -8.31 10.63 12.34
N ARG A 58 -8.40 9.33 12.54
CA ARG A 58 -7.94 8.62 13.72
C ARG A 58 -6.82 7.67 13.37
N GLY A 59 -5.64 7.83 13.97
CA GLY A 59 -4.50 6.93 13.78
C GLY A 59 -4.77 5.54 14.37
N VAL A 60 -4.49 4.47 13.62
CA VAL A 60 -4.76 3.08 13.96
C VAL A 60 -3.59 2.15 13.62
N GLY A 61 -3.69 0.90 14.04
CA GLY A 61 -2.66 -0.12 13.82
C GLY A 61 -1.45 0.08 14.73
N ARG A 62 -0.43 -0.76 14.57
CA ARG A 62 0.84 -0.59 15.30
C ARG A 62 1.57 0.68 14.85
N PRO A 63 2.28 1.37 15.74
CA PRO A 63 3.19 2.45 15.35
C PRO A 63 4.35 1.90 14.51
N VAL A 64 4.83 2.70 13.58
CA VAL A 64 6.04 2.46 12.78
C VAL A 64 7.00 3.60 13.07
N HIS A 65 8.18 3.30 13.59
CA HIS A 65 9.16 4.32 14.02
C HIS A 65 8.55 5.42 14.93
N GLY A 66 7.63 5.01 15.82
CA GLY A 66 6.96 5.94 16.74
C GLY A 66 5.77 6.71 16.16
N ALA A 67 5.50 6.63 14.85
CA ALA A 67 4.42 7.33 14.19
C ALA A 67 3.26 6.38 13.77
N ARG A 68 2.06 6.91 13.61
CA ARG A 68 0.97 6.18 12.99
C ARG A 68 1.16 6.19 11.48
N ALA A 69 1.12 5.00 10.88
CA ALA A 69 1.26 4.83 9.43
C ALA A 69 -0.11 4.63 8.73
N VAL A 70 -1.15 4.38 9.49
CA VAL A 70 -2.53 4.21 8.99
C VAL A 70 -3.47 5.12 9.76
N TYR A 71 -4.29 5.86 9.04
CA TYR A 71 -5.34 6.69 9.58
C TYR A 71 -6.69 6.29 8.98
N VAL A 72 -7.72 6.28 9.80
CA VAL A 72 -9.08 5.91 9.37
C VAL A 72 -10.08 6.99 9.71
N THR A 73 -11.10 7.08 8.88
CA THR A 73 -12.28 7.91 9.12
C THR A 73 -13.48 7.29 8.43
N SER A 74 -14.65 7.90 8.57
CA SER A 74 -15.85 7.50 7.86
C SER A 74 -16.66 8.72 7.43
N LEU A 75 -17.32 8.61 6.29
CA LEU A 75 -18.22 9.65 5.77
C LEU A 75 -19.63 9.10 5.64
N GLN A 76 -20.59 9.86 6.15
CA GLN A 76 -21.99 9.61 5.86
C GLN A 76 -22.27 9.94 4.40
N MET A 77 -22.88 9.00 3.68
CA MET A 77 -23.23 9.21 2.28
C MET A 77 -24.48 10.07 2.16
N PRO A 78 -24.55 10.96 1.16
CA PRO A 78 -25.77 11.69 0.85
C PRO A 78 -26.78 10.71 0.25
N ASP A 79 -28.03 11.11 0.25
CA ASP A 79 -29.18 10.50 -0.41
C ASP A 79 -29.50 9.05 0.01
N GLY A 80 -30.77 8.74 0.12
CA GLY A 80 -31.30 7.41 0.44
C GLY A 80 -31.16 7.01 1.90
N PRO A 81 -31.26 5.69 2.19
CA PRO A 81 -31.08 5.17 3.55
C PRO A 81 -29.68 5.49 4.11
N PRO A 82 -29.54 5.61 5.44
CA PRO A 82 -28.23 5.89 6.06
C PRO A 82 -27.17 4.89 5.62
N ARG A 83 -26.14 5.38 4.96
CA ARG A 83 -24.98 4.59 4.48
C ARG A 83 -23.68 5.27 4.88
N VAL A 84 -22.69 4.49 5.21
CA VAL A 84 -21.37 4.98 5.65
C VAL A 84 -20.28 4.42 4.77
N ALA A 85 -19.42 5.29 4.25
CA ALA A 85 -18.17 4.94 3.63
C ALA A 85 -17.04 4.94 4.68
N GLY A 86 -16.38 3.81 4.88
CA GLY A 86 -15.13 3.72 5.64
C GLY A 86 -13.95 4.08 4.74
N ILE A 87 -13.01 4.85 5.26
CA ILE A 87 -11.85 5.33 4.53
C ILE A 87 -10.59 5.06 5.35
N ALA A 88 -9.59 4.44 4.74
CA ALA A 88 -8.27 4.28 5.33
C ALA A 88 -7.24 4.98 4.44
N TRP A 89 -6.40 5.81 5.05
CA TRP A 89 -5.23 6.41 4.43
C TRP A 89 -3.97 5.72 4.97
N MET A 90 -3.03 5.38 4.10
CA MET A 90 -1.83 4.61 4.42
C MET A 90 -0.59 5.32 3.92
N ASN A 91 0.33 5.64 4.82
CA ASN A 91 1.62 6.25 4.49
C ASN A 91 2.57 5.22 3.88
N THR A 92 2.81 5.30 2.59
CA THR A 92 3.67 4.37 1.86
C THR A 92 5.17 4.57 2.14
N ARG A 93 5.58 5.69 2.72
CA ARG A 93 6.96 5.90 3.18
C ARG A 93 7.29 5.10 4.42
N LEU A 94 6.28 4.80 5.25
CA LEU A 94 6.40 3.97 6.46
C LEU A 94 6.01 2.52 6.22
N LEU A 95 5.30 2.23 5.13
CA LEU A 95 4.72 0.92 4.86
C LEU A 95 5.26 0.32 3.56
N ALA A 96 5.55 -0.96 3.60
CA ALA A 96 5.87 -1.78 2.45
C ALA A 96 4.69 -2.69 2.10
N ALA A 97 4.28 -2.69 0.83
CA ALA A 97 3.21 -3.53 0.33
C ALA A 97 3.70 -4.90 -0.11
N ARG A 98 2.83 -5.91 0.01
CA ARG A 98 3.02 -7.23 -0.56
C ARG A 98 1.71 -7.84 -1.02
N LEU A 99 1.70 -8.41 -2.23
CA LEU A 99 0.56 -9.14 -2.76
C LEU A 99 0.62 -10.60 -2.28
N TYR A 100 -0.47 -11.05 -1.71
CA TYR A 100 -0.72 -12.44 -1.34
C TYR A 100 -1.67 -13.04 -2.34
N SER A 101 -1.33 -14.20 -2.86
CA SER A 101 -2.09 -14.88 -3.89
C SER A 101 -2.98 -15.97 -3.28
N GLY A 102 -4.19 -16.12 -3.77
CA GLY A 102 -5.12 -17.12 -3.29
C GLY A 102 -5.20 -18.36 -4.19
N SER A 103 -5.62 -19.47 -3.65
CA SER A 103 -5.80 -20.73 -4.38
C SER A 103 -6.92 -20.67 -5.42
N LEU A 104 -7.91 -19.80 -5.26
CA LEU A 104 -9.00 -19.55 -6.22
C LEU A 104 -8.72 -18.31 -7.08
N SER A 105 -8.13 -17.27 -6.51
CA SER A 105 -7.74 -16.05 -7.22
C SER A 105 -6.34 -15.61 -6.75
N PRO A 106 -5.35 -15.62 -7.63
CA PRO A 106 -5.45 -15.91 -9.05
C PRO A 106 -5.59 -17.39 -9.40
N GLY A 107 -5.55 -18.30 -8.42
CA GLY A 107 -5.52 -19.75 -8.65
C GLY A 107 -4.10 -20.25 -8.97
N GLY A 108 -4.02 -21.48 -9.47
CA GLY A 108 -2.77 -22.12 -9.88
C GLY A 108 -2.10 -22.91 -8.75
N VAL A 109 -0.77 -22.93 -8.76
CA VAL A 109 0.06 -23.71 -7.85
C VAL A 109 0.22 -23.07 -6.47
N ALA A 110 0.89 -23.76 -5.55
CA ALA A 110 1.26 -23.22 -4.26
C ALA A 110 2.04 -21.89 -4.36
N TRP A 111 1.59 -20.89 -3.63
CA TRP A 111 2.19 -19.58 -3.53
C TRP A 111 2.99 -19.48 -2.24
N HIS A 112 4.15 -18.82 -2.29
CA HIS A 112 4.90 -18.54 -1.07
C HIS A 112 4.17 -17.52 -0.18
N TYR A 113 3.59 -16.49 -0.82
CA TYR A 113 2.74 -15.52 -0.16
C TYR A 113 1.28 -15.85 -0.39
N SER A 114 0.67 -16.58 0.54
CA SER A 114 -0.74 -16.95 0.57
C SER A 114 -1.26 -16.95 2.01
N ALA A 115 -2.57 -17.03 2.19
CA ALA A 115 -3.15 -17.25 3.51
C ALA A 115 -2.82 -18.68 4.01
N PRO A 116 -2.60 -18.85 5.33
CA PRO A 116 -2.57 -17.83 6.38
C PRO A 116 -1.30 -16.96 6.34
N ILE A 117 -1.39 -15.71 6.81
CA ILE A 117 -0.21 -14.86 7.02
C ILE A 117 0.73 -15.57 7.98
N ALA A 118 1.96 -15.83 7.54
CA ALA A 118 2.97 -16.51 8.33
C ALA A 118 3.41 -15.68 9.56
N PRO A 119 3.82 -16.31 10.67
CA PRO A 119 4.29 -15.60 11.86
C PRO A 119 5.44 -14.61 11.59
N SER A 120 6.34 -14.92 10.67
CA SER A 120 7.42 -14.00 10.25
C SER A 120 6.88 -12.70 9.66
N ALA A 121 5.87 -12.78 8.79
CA ALA A 121 5.20 -11.61 8.20
C ALA A 121 4.33 -10.85 9.21
N ALA A 122 3.71 -11.57 10.15
CA ALA A 122 2.89 -10.98 11.21
C ALA A 122 3.69 -10.08 12.18
N ARG A 123 5.02 -10.20 12.24
CA ARG A 123 5.90 -9.34 13.07
C ARG A 123 5.81 -7.87 12.69
N THR A 124 5.70 -7.58 11.41
CA THR A 124 5.71 -6.21 10.88
C THR A 124 4.37 -5.77 10.30
N LEU A 125 3.38 -6.66 10.26
CA LEU A 125 2.06 -6.37 9.69
C LEU A 125 1.37 -5.23 10.44
N VAL A 126 0.93 -4.21 9.69
CA VAL A 126 0.18 -3.05 10.18
C VAL A 126 -1.26 -3.10 9.71
N ALA A 127 -1.47 -3.40 8.41
CA ALA A 127 -2.79 -3.51 7.82
C ALA A 127 -2.83 -4.57 6.71
N ALA A 128 -4.03 -5.03 6.39
CA ALA A 128 -4.27 -5.87 5.22
C ALA A 128 -5.66 -5.58 4.65
N PHE A 129 -5.81 -5.74 3.31
CA PHE A 129 -7.07 -5.51 2.62
C PHE A 129 -7.23 -6.45 1.42
N ASN A 130 -8.48 -6.66 1.00
CA ASN A 130 -8.82 -7.55 -0.12
C ASN A 130 -8.17 -7.11 -1.44
N GLY A 131 -7.90 -8.08 -2.30
CA GLY A 131 -7.55 -7.86 -3.71
C GLY A 131 -8.77 -7.53 -4.57
N GLY A 132 -8.67 -7.83 -5.87
CA GLY A 132 -9.71 -7.51 -6.84
C GLY A 132 -10.72 -8.64 -7.07
N PHE A 133 -11.51 -8.51 -8.13
CA PHE A 133 -12.45 -9.53 -8.59
C PHE A 133 -11.78 -10.88 -8.84
N LEU A 134 -12.54 -11.94 -8.97
CA LEU A 134 -12.02 -13.18 -9.54
C LEU A 134 -11.34 -12.89 -10.88
N MET A 135 -10.28 -13.62 -11.19
CA MET A 135 -9.50 -13.34 -12.41
C MET A 135 -10.35 -13.38 -13.69
N LYS A 136 -11.34 -14.26 -13.74
CA LYS A 136 -12.29 -14.35 -14.88
C LYS A 136 -13.13 -13.08 -15.07
N ASP A 137 -13.37 -12.33 -13.99
CA ASP A 137 -14.27 -11.17 -13.96
C ASP A 137 -13.47 -9.84 -13.89
N SER A 138 -12.16 -9.92 -13.64
CA SER A 138 -11.28 -8.74 -13.48
C SER A 138 -10.98 -8.01 -14.77
N HIS A 139 -11.15 -8.66 -15.91
CA HIS A 139 -10.74 -8.19 -17.23
C HIS A 139 -9.27 -7.71 -17.29
N GLY A 140 -8.42 -8.24 -16.41
CA GLY A 140 -7.03 -7.82 -16.26
C GLY A 140 -6.06 -8.99 -16.06
N GLY A 141 -4.78 -8.66 -15.96
CA GLY A 141 -3.71 -9.61 -15.74
C GLY A 141 -3.28 -9.74 -14.27
N TYR A 142 -2.39 -10.70 -14.04
CA TYR A 142 -1.83 -10.98 -12.72
C TYR A 142 -0.38 -11.44 -12.82
N LEU A 143 0.50 -10.73 -12.14
CA LEU A 143 1.91 -11.08 -11.93
C LEU A 143 2.20 -11.12 -10.43
N SER A 144 2.78 -12.18 -9.94
CA SER A 144 3.30 -12.27 -8.56
C SER A 144 4.37 -13.36 -8.47
N GLU A 145 5.35 -13.17 -7.61
CA GLU A 145 6.43 -14.15 -7.35
C GLU A 145 7.13 -14.63 -8.64
N GLY A 146 7.36 -13.71 -9.59
CA GLY A 146 7.97 -14.00 -10.88
C GLY A 146 7.08 -14.77 -11.85
N ARG A 147 5.81 -15.01 -11.54
CA ARG A 147 4.85 -15.77 -12.36
C ARG A 147 3.81 -14.85 -12.98
N LEU A 148 3.76 -14.84 -14.30
CA LEU A 148 2.69 -14.20 -15.07
C LEU A 148 1.53 -15.22 -15.22
N VAL A 149 0.54 -15.12 -14.33
CA VAL A 149 -0.61 -16.06 -14.31
C VAL A 149 -1.63 -15.71 -15.38
N SER A 150 -1.82 -14.42 -15.60
CA SER A 150 -2.69 -13.89 -16.66
C SER A 150 -1.99 -12.71 -17.32
N PRO A 151 -2.03 -12.61 -18.66
CA PRO A 151 -1.35 -11.52 -19.39
C PRO A 151 -1.80 -10.14 -18.91
N LEU A 152 -0.82 -9.25 -18.71
CA LEU A 152 -1.10 -7.86 -18.36
C LEU A 152 -1.67 -7.12 -19.57
N ARG A 153 -2.76 -6.38 -19.35
CA ARG A 153 -3.50 -5.66 -20.39
C ARG A 153 -3.22 -4.17 -20.34
N VAL A 154 -2.85 -3.60 -21.46
CA VAL A 154 -2.75 -2.16 -21.64
C VAL A 154 -4.12 -1.53 -21.43
N GLY A 155 -4.15 -0.39 -20.74
CA GLY A 155 -5.40 0.31 -20.39
C GLY A 155 -6.04 -0.14 -19.09
N ALA A 156 -5.70 -1.33 -18.56
CA ALA A 156 -6.26 -1.83 -17.30
C ALA A 156 -5.73 -1.06 -16.08
N ALA A 157 -6.60 -0.83 -15.11
CA ALA A 157 -6.22 -0.31 -13.80
C ALA A 157 -5.38 -1.35 -13.08
N SER A 158 -4.24 -0.93 -12.56
CA SER A 158 -3.20 -1.80 -12.05
C SER A 158 -2.70 -1.33 -10.69
N LEU A 159 -2.81 -2.20 -9.69
CA LEU A 159 -2.02 -2.13 -8.48
C LEU A 159 -0.65 -2.72 -8.80
N VAL A 160 0.41 -1.93 -8.63
CA VAL A 160 1.80 -2.33 -8.92
C VAL A 160 2.62 -2.24 -7.66
N ILE A 161 3.33 -3.31 -7.34
CA ILE A 161 4.24 -3.40 -6.19
C ILE A 161 5.66 -3.61 -6.69
N TYR A 162 6.58 -2.82 -6.14
CA TYR A 162 7.99 -2.83 -6.48
C TYR A 162 8.81 -3.65 -5.47
N ARG A 163 10.02 -4.03 -5.85
CA ARG A 163 10.93 -4.87 -5.05
C ARG A 163 11.23 -4.32 -3.65
N ASN A 164 11.28 -3.02 -3.50
CA ASN A 164 11.48 -2.34 -2.23
C ASN A 164 10.20 -2.22 -1.39
N GLY A 165 9.06 -2.75 -1.86
CA GLY A 165 7.77 -2.68 -1.20
C GLY A 165 6.98 -1.39 -1.50
N ASP A 166 7.49 -0.51 -2.35
CA ASP A 166 6.71 0.63 -2.85
C ASP A 166 5.51 0.11 -3.65
N VAL A 167 4.45 0.90 -3.65
CA VAL A 167 3.19 0.52 -4.26
C VAL A 167 2.49 1.72 -4.88
N THR A 168 1.85 1.51 -6.03
CA THR A 168 1.06 2.56 -6.69
C THR A 168 -0.14 1.98 -7.43
N VAL A 169 -1.05 2.86 -7.84
CA VAL A 169 -2.18 2.55 -8.72
C VAL A 169 -2.05 3.39 -9.99
N GLY A 170 -2.19 2.76 -11.16
CA GLY A 170 -2.14 3.46 -12.45
C GLY A 170 -2.71 2.65 -13.59
N GLN A 171 -2.90 3.29 -14.73
CA GLN A 171 -3.27 2.62 -15.96
C GLN A 171 -2.02 1.96 -16.57
N TRP A 172 -2.10 0.65 -16.83
CA TRP A 172 -1.01 -0.08 -17.45
C TRP A 172 -0.71 0.40 -18.87
N GLY A 173 0.56 0.63 -19.15
CA GLY A 173 1.03 1.13 -20.45
C GLY A 173 1.02 2.67 -20.57
N ARG A 174 0.44 3.38 -19.59
CA ARG A 174 0.47 4.86 -19.53
C ARG A 174 1.18 5.36 -18.26
N ASP A 175 0.64 5.03 -17.08
CA ASP A 175 1.14 5.52 -15.80
C ASP A 175 2.16 4.55 -15.19
N VAL A 176 2.00 3.28 -15.46
CA VAL A 176 2.85 2.18 -14.96
C VAL A 176 3.14 1.21 -16.09
N THR A 177 4.37 0.69 -16.09
CA THR A 177 4.85 -0.27 -17.09
C THR A 177 5.73 -1.33 -16.41
N MET A 178 6.07 -2.40 -17.13
CA MET A 178 6.99 -3.39 -16.63
C MET A 178 8.40 -2.81 -16.53
N THR A 179 8.99 -2.91 -15.36
CA THR A 179 10.40 -2.63 -15.09
C THR A 179 11.02 -3.79 -14.32
N ARG A 180 12.34 -3.81 -14.21
CA ARG A 180 13.06 -4.85 -13.43
C ARG A 180 12.71 -4.84 -11.93
N ASP A 181 12.16 -3.73 -11.43
CA ASP A 181 11.81 -3.57 -10.01
C ASP A 181 10.34 -3.92 -9.71
N VAL A 182 9.51 -4.13 -10.74
CA VAL A 182 8.14 -4.61 -10.57
C VAL A 182 8.17 -6.08 -10.16
N VAL A 183 7.57 -6.40 -9.01
CA VAL A 183 7.51 -7.76 -8.47
C VAL A 183 6.09 -8.32 -8.39
N ALA A 184 5.08 -7.44 -8.39
CA ALA A 184 3.69 -7.86 -8.45
C ALA A 184 2.84 -6.83 -9.18
N VAL A 185 1.87 -7.32 -9.94
CA VAL A 185 0.84 -6.53 -10.62
C VAL A 185 -0.50 -7.23 -10.46
N ARG A 186 -1.49 -6.50 -9.97
CA ARG A 186 -2.88 -6.95 -9.88
C ARG A 186 -3.76 -5.98 -10.64
N GLN A 187 -4.28 -6.42 -11.80
CA GLN A 187 -5.17 -5.60 -12.62
C GLN A 187 -6.63 -5.89 -12.32
N ASN A 188 -7.47 -4.86 -12.40
CA ASN A 188 -8.92 -5.00 -12.23
C ASN A 188 -9.65 -3.88 -12.96
N LEU A 189 -10.39 -4.22 -14.02
CA LEU A 189 -11.15 -3.28 -14.85
C LEU A 189 -10.28 -2.12 -15.40
N THR A 190 -10.85 -0.93 -15.48
CA THR A 190 -10.19 0.33 -15.83
C THR A 190 -10.08 1.25 -14.62
N LEU A 191 -9.37 2.37 -14.72
CA LEU A 191 -9.35 3.37 -13.65
C LEU A 191 -10.77 3.90 -13.40
N LEU A 192 -11.10 4.05 -12.13
CA LEU A 192 -12.35 4.67 -11.66
C LEU A 192 -12.18 6.17 -11.42
N VAL A 193 -10.98 6.56 -10.99
CA VAL A 193 -10.54 7.96 -10.83
C VAL A 193 -9.28 8.14 -11.66
N ASP A 194 -9.23 9.23 -12.40
CA ASP A 194 -8.07 9.64 -13.18
C ASP A 194 -7.88 11.16 -13.07
N HIS A 195 -6.61 11.60 -12.95
CA HIS A 195 -6.26 13.01 -12.76
C HIS A 195 -7.06 13.72 -11.64
N GLY A 196 -7.35 13.01 -10.53
CA GLY A 196 -8.08 13.54 -9.39
C GLY A 196 -9.58 13.75 -9.64
N ARG A 197 -10.15 13.11 -10.67
CA ARG A 197 -11.57 13.21 -11.02
C ARG A 197 -12.15 11.83 -11.30
N PRO A 198 -13.42 11.59 -11.00
CA PRO A 198 -14.12 10.41 -11.51
C PRO A 198 -14.04 10.36 -13.04
N VAL A 199 -13.84 9.15 -13.60
CA VAL A 199 -13.81 9.01 -15.06
C VAL A 199 -15.18 9.38 -15.65
N PRO A 200 -15.22 9.91 -16.89
CA PRO A 200 -16.48 10.29 -17.54
C PRO A 200 -17.43 9.10 -17.71
N GLY A 201 -18.72 9.38 -17.69
CA GLY A 201 -19.77 8.40 -18.00
C GLY A 201 -20.14 7.45 -16.88
N LEU A 202 -19.64 7.64 -15.65
CA LEU A 202 -20.05 6.82 -14.51
C LEU A 202 -21.56 6.92 -14.26
N ARG A 203 -22.21 5.77 -14.13
CA ARG A 203 -23.62 5.64 -13.79
C ARG A 203 -23.77 4.71 -12.59
N PRO A 204 -24.64 5.00 -11.62
CA PRO A 204 -24.77 4.20 -10.38
C PRO A 204 -24.97 2.70 -10.61
N ASN A 205 -25.65 2.32 -11.68
CA ASN A 205 -26.02 0.94 -12.01
C ASN A 205 -25.42 0.45 -13.35
N ASP A 206 -24.20 0.84 -13.67
CA ASP A 206 -23.53 0.36 -14.88
C ASP A 206 -22.83 -1.00 -14.60
N VAL A 207 -23.62 -2.06 -14.67
CA VAL A 207 -23.16 -3.43 -14.38
C VAL A 207 -22.21 -3.98 -15.44
N LEU A 208 -22.30 -3.49 -16.69
CA LEU A 208 -21.46 -3.97 -17.78
C LEU A 208 -20.02 -3.49 -17.63
N ALA A 209 -19.84 -2.23 -17.23
CA ALA A 209 -18.53 -1.65 -17.06
C ALA A 209 -17.89 -1.97 -15.71
N TRP A 210 -18.69 -2.08 -14.64
CA TRP A 210 -18.18 -2.11 -13.27
C TRP A 210 -18.58 -3.35 -12.48
N GLY A 211 -19.16 -4.35 -13.16
CA GLY A 211 -19.60 -5.58 -12.54
C GLY A 211 -20.98 -5.49 -11.87
N MET A 212 -21.55 -6.64 -11.57
CA MET A 212 -22.87 -6.80 -10.96
C MET A 212 -22.72 -7.25 -9.51
N SER A 213 -23.45 -6.62 -8.60
CA SER A 213 -23.53 -7.08 -7.22
C SER A 213 -24.33 -8.38 -7.11
N LEU A 214 -24.08 -9.15 -6.07
CA LEU A 214 -24.71 -10.46 -5.87
C LEU A 214 -26.25 -10.41 -5.90
N HIS A 215 -26.84 -9.32 -5.41
CA HIS A 215 -28.29 -9.12 -5.33
C HIS A 215 -28.81 -8.10 -6.34
N GLN A 216 -28.02 -7.69 -7.32
CA GLN A 216 -28.34 -6.66 -8.32
C GLN A 216 -28.81 -5.32 -7.70
N VAL A 217 -28.38 -5.02 -6.49
CA VAL A 217 -28.69 -3.76 -5.82
C VAL A 217 -27.68 -2.69 -6.20
N VAL A 218 -28.14 -1.46 -6.35
CA VAL A 218 -27.29 -0.32 -6.75
C VAL A 218 -26.23 -0.01 -5.69
N ASN A 219 -26.65 0.08 -4.44
CA ASN A 219 -25.78 0.35 -3.30
C ASN A 219 -25.46 -0.96 -2.57
N ASP A 220 -24.38 -1.61 -2.99
CA ASP A 220 -23.87 -2.83 -2.36
C ASP A 220 -22.45 -2.60 -1.84
N TRP A 221 -21.96 -3.52 -1.03
CA TRP A 221 -20.59 -3.47 -0.53
C TRP A 221 -19.60 -3.43 -1.69
N ARG A 222 -18.84 -2.35 -1.75
CA ARG A 222 -17.76 -2.15 -2.73
C ARG A 222 -16.52 -1.68 -2.01
N SER A 223 -15.38 -2.05 -2.57
CA SER A 223 -14.09 -1.51 -2.16
C SER A 223 -13.33 -0.95 -3.34
N GLY A 224 -12.53 0.07 -3.08
CA GLY A 224 -11.64 0.69 -4.05
C GLY A 224 -10.35 1.12 -3.41
N LEU A 225 -9.31 1.23 -4.22
CA LEU A 225 -7.97 1.66 -3.83
C LEU A 225 -7.51 2.77 -4.74
N GLY A 226 -7.02 3.85 -4.15
CA GLY A 226 -6.43 4.96 -4.87
C GLY A 226 -5.04 5.32 -4.38
N VAL A 227 -4.32 6.07 -5.19
CA VAL A 227 -3.05 6.70 -4.84
C VAL A 227 -3.22 8.22 -4.85
N THR A 228 -2.69 8.89 -3.82
CA THR A 228 -2.67 10.35 -3.71
C THR A 228 -1.54 10.95 -4.55
N ALA A 229 -1.53 12.28 -4.70
CA ALA A 229 -0.45 12.99 -5.38
C ALA A 229 0.93 12.77 -4.71
N ASN A 230 0.94 12.53 -3.40
CA ASN A 230 2.17 12.27 -2.62
C ASN A 230 2.59 10.79 -2.62
N GLY A 231 1.83 9.91 -3.30
CA GLY A 231 2.12 8.48 -3.38
C GLY A 231 1.54 7.65 -2.23
N ASP A 232 0.80 8.25 -1.31
CA ASP A 232 0.12 7.52 -0.24
C ASP A 232 -1.11 6.78 -0.79
N LEU A 233 -1.50 5.66 -0.15
CA LEU A 233 -2.67 4.91 -0.56
C LEU A 233 -3.92 5.35 0.22
N VAL A 234 -5.05 5.34 -0.46
CA VAL A 234 -6.37 5.49 0.14
C VAL A 234 -7.25 4.29 -0.24
N TYR A 235 -7.82 3.65 0.76
CA TYR A 235 -8.77 2.55 0.59
C TYR A 235 -10.15 3.02 1.05
N VAL A 236 -11.18 2.73 0.25
CA VAL A 236 -12.57 3.07 0.54
C VAL A 236 -13.42 1.81 0.51
N VAL A 237 -14.36 1.69 1.45
CA VAL A 237 -15.28 0.56 1.50
C VAL A 237 -16.63 0.97 2.09
N GLY A 238 -17.70 0.37 1.63
CA GLY A 238 -19.05 0.56 2.18
C GLY A 238 -20.15 0.09 1.23
N PRO A 239 -21.41 0.16 1.65
CA PRO A 239 -22.57 -0.05 0.79
C PRO A 239 -22.74 1.16 -0.16
N LEU A 240 -22.01 1.14 -1.26
CA LEU A 240 -21.83 2.24 -2.20
C LEU A 240 -22.24 1.82 -3.61
N ASN A 241 -22.72 2.76 -4.41
CA ASN A 241 -22.68 2.61 -5.86
C ASN A 241 -21.30 3.05 -6.39
N ILE A 242 -21.07 2.87 -7.69
CA ILE A 242 -19.76 3.15 -8.29
C ILE A 242 -19.44 4.64 -8.31
N VAL A 243 -20.44 5.50 -8.41
CA VAL A 243 -20.30 6.97 -8.39
C VAL A 243 -19.91 7.44 -7.00
N ASP A 244 -20.59 6.94 -5.97
CA ASP A 244 -20.27 7.21 -4.57
C ASP A 244 -18.83 6.78 -4.22
N LEU A 245 -18.42 5.59 -4.68
CA LEU A 245 -17.06 5.09 -4.49
C LEU A 245 -16.02 6.03 -5.13
N ALA A 246 -16.26 6.44 -6.38
CA ALA A 246 -15.36 7.35 -7.09
C ALA A 246 -15.23 8.70 -6.40
N HIS A 247 -16.36 9.32 -6.03
CA HIS A 247 -16.35 10.62 -5.34
C HIS A 247 -15.72 10.55 -3.95
N THR A 248 -15.91 9.44 -3.24
CA THR A 248 -15.28 9.23 -1.92
C THR A 248 -13.76 9.08 -2.06
N LEU A 249 -13.27 8.35 -3.07
CA LEU A 249 -11.84 8.23 -3.35
C LEU A 249 -11.21 9.57 -3.71
N VAL A 250 -11.86 10.37 -4.56
CA VAL A 250 -11.41 11.73 -4.90
C VAL A 250 -11.37 12.62 -3.66
N ARG A 251 -12.43 12.60 -2.85
CA ARG A 251 -12.48 13.37 -1.60
C ARG A 251 -11.38 12.97 -0.62
N ALA A 252 -11.00 11.69 -0.60
CA ALA A 252 -9.88 11.18 0.19
C ALA A 252 -8.49 11.51 -0.41
N GLY A 253 -8.42 12.25 -1.52
CA GLY A 253 -7.18 12.72 -2.13
C GLY A 253 -6.64 11.82 -3.25
N ALA A 254 -7.39 10.83 -3.71
CA ALA A 254 -6.93 9.97 -4.80
C ALA A 254 -6.82 10.75 -6.11
N VAL A 255 -5.65 10.69 -6.76
CA VAL A 255 -5.44 11.20 -8.13
C VAL A 255 -5.65 10.11 -9.17
N ARG A 256 -5.44 8.86 -8.82
CA ARG A 256 -5.83 7.66 -9.59
C ARG A 256 -6.41 6.63 -8.64
N ALA A 257 -7.44 5.92 -9.09
CA ALA A 257 -8.03 4.86 -8.28
C ALA A 257 -8.65 3.75 -9.15
N MET A 258 -8.76 2.57 -8.55
CA MET A 258 -9.34 1.37 -9.13
C MET A 258 -10.40 0.76 -8.21
N VAL A 259 -11.35 0.04 -8.78
CA VAL A 259 -12.23 -0.87 -8.03
C VAL A 259 -11.42 -2.08 -7.58
N LEU A 260 -11.68 -2.58 -6.37
CA LEU A 260 -11.15 -3.85 -5.92
C LEU A 260 -12.21 -4.94 -5.99
N ASP A 261 -13.19 -4.94 -5.09
CA ASP A 261 -14.26 -5.95 -5.10
C ASP A 261 -15.62 -5.35 -4.76
N MET A 262 -16.67 -6.02 -5.21
CA MET A 262 -18.05 -5.67 -4.97
C MET A 262 -18.84 -6.93 -4.61
N ASN A 263 -19.01 -7.19 -3.39
CA ASN A 263 -19.82 -8.28 -2.84
C ASN A 263 -19.65 -8.22 -1.32
N PRO A 264 -20.70 -8.23 -0.52
CA PRO A 264 -20.57 -8.11 0.93
C PRO A 264 -19.58 -9.11 1.56
N LEU A 265 -19.36 -10.25 0.93
CA LEU A 265 -18.49 -11.31 1.46
C LEU A 265 -16.98 -11.10 1.23
N TRP A 266 -16.56 -10.14 0.40
CA TRP A 266 -15.16 -10.02 0.01
C TRP A 266 -14.46 -8.74 0.46
N PRO A 267 -15.07 -7.52 0.41
CA PRO A 267 -14.44 -6.31 0.91
C PRO A 267 -14.06 -6.46 2.38
N VAL A 268 -12.79 -6.30 2.65
CA VAL A 268 -12.24 -6.36 4.01
C VAL A 268 -11.00 -5.48 4.11
N PHE A 269 -10.95 -4.66 5.16
CA PHE A 269 -9.76 -3.91 5.57
C PHE A 269 -9.60 -4.10 7.07
N ALA A 270 -8.42 -4.51 7.49
CA ALA A 270 -8.10 -4.67 8.90
C ALA A 270 -6.76 -4.03 9.24
N THR A 271 -6.66 -3.45 10.43
CA THR A 271 -5.40 -3.02 11.05
C THR A 271 -5.11 -3.87 12.26
N TYR A 272 -3.82 -3.98 12.62
CA TYR A 272 -3.35 -4.81 13.73
C TYR A 272 -2.53 -3.98 14.69
N ALA A 273 -2.87 -4.04 15.98
CA ALA A 273 -2.23 -3.30 17.05
C ALA A 273 -1.85 -4.23 18.22
N PRO A 274 -0.77 -5.02 18.08
CA PRO A 274 -0.27 -5.83 19.19
C PRO A 274 0.07 -4.97 20.40
N ALA A 275 -0.07 -5.55 21.60
CA ALA A 275 0.16 -4.84 22.87
C ALA A 275 1.63 -4.40 23.06
N SER A 276 2.58 -5.04 22.37
CA SER A 276 3.99 -4.67 22.39
C SER A 276 4.54 -4.41 20.97
N PRO A 277 5.59 -3.61 20.82
CA PRO A 277 6.22 -3.35 19.51
C PRO A 277 6.71 -4.62 18.80
N THR A 278 7.15 -5.62 19.55
CA THR A 278 7.62 -6.92 19.05
C THR A 278 6.52 -7.97 18.93
N GLY A 279 5.31 -7.66 19.36
CA GLY A 279 4.15 -8.56 19.32
C GLY A 279 3.74 -8.89 17.89
N LEU A 280 3.17 -10.07 17.70
CA LEU A 280 2.66 -10.51 16.41
C LEU A 280 1.28 -9.91 16.13
N ALA A 281 1.04 -9.50 14.91
CA ALA A 281 -0.31 -9.29 14.42
C ALA A 281 -1.06 -10.62 14.44
N ALA A 282 -2.28 -10.59 14.95
CA ALA A 282 -3.12 -11.77 15.11
C ALA A 282 -4.60 -11.36 15.05
N PRO A 283 -5.53 -12.30 14.84
CA PRO A 283 -6.96 -12.00 14.85
C PRO A 283 -7.43 -11.20 16.05
N GLY A 284 -6.96 -11.54 17.27
CA GLY A 284 -7.39 -10.93 18.52
C GLY A 284 -6.90 -9.49 18.75
N ASN A 285 -5.93 -9.00 17.98
CA ASN A 285 -5.46 -7.60 18.05
C ASN A 285 -5.75 -6.82 16.77
N GLY A 286 -6.61 -7.38 15.92
CA GLY A 286 -7.06 -6.76 14.68
C GLY A 286 -8.37 -5.99 14.85
N THR A 287 -8.53 -4.94 14.04
CA THR A 287 -9.77 -4.14 13.99
C THR A 287 -10.13 -3.88 12.54
N THR A 288 -11.39 -4.12 12.16
CA THR A 288 -11.92 -3.78 10.83
C THR A 288 -12.15 -2.28 10.68
N LEU A 289 -12.14 -1.81 9.44
CA LEU A 289 -12.38 -0.40 9.12
C LEU A 289 -13.78 0.07 9.52
N LEU A 290 -14.79 -0.74 9.24
CA LEU A 290 -16.17 -0.54 9.69
C LEU A 290 -16.63 -1.77 10.49
N ALA A 291 -17.31 -1.53 11.61
CA ALA A 291 -17.86 -2.60 12.46
C ALA A 291 -18.92 -3.44 11.72
N SER A 292 -19.56 -2.87 10.69
CA SER A 292 -20.59 -3.51 9.88
C SER A 292 -20.02 -4.41 8.76
N MET A 293 -18.69 -4.52 8.60
CA MET A 293 -18.09 -5.42 7.60
C MET A 293 -18.42 -6.87 7.92
N TYR A 294 -18.74 -7.65 6.89
CA TYR A 294 -19.02 -9.09 7.03
C TYR A 294 -17.81 -9.90 7.43
N GLN A 295 -16.62 -9.47 7.01
CA GLN A 295 -15.36 -10.14 7.29
C GLN A 295 -14.70 -9.56 8.53
N THR A 296 -13.96 -10.40 9.25
CA THR A 296 -13.22 -10.04 10.45
C THR A 296 -11.71 -9.97 10.17
N PRO A 297 -10.91 -9.38 11.07
CA PRO A 297 -9.45 -9.38 10.95
C PRO A 297 -8.83 -10.78 10.85
N ALA A 298 -9.54 -11.81 11.31
CA ALA A 298 -9.12 -13.21 11.23
C ALA A 298 -9.02 -13.72 9.79
N ARG A 299 -9.70 -13.06 8.83
CA ARG A 299 -9.80 -13.54 7.46
C ARG A 299 -8.45 -13.85 6.82
N PHE A 300 -7.47 -12.99 7.01
CA PHE A 300 -6.13 -13.11 6.43
C PHE A 300 -5.25 -14.20 7.11
N PHE A 301 -5.69 -14.70 8.26
CA PHE A 301 -5.04 -15.79 9.01
C PHE A 301 -5.74 -17.14 8.86
N GLN A 302 -6.76 -17.23 8.00
CA GLN A 302 -7.48 -18.47 7.76
C GLN A 302 -6.86 -19.22 6.58
N PRO A 303 -6.45 -20.49 6.74
CA PRO A 303 -5.94 -21.31 5.62
C PRO A 303 -6.92 -21.45 4.46
N SER A 304 -8.22 -21.36 4.75
CA SER A 304 -9.31 -21.44 3.76
C SER A 304 -9.50 -20.17 2.95
N TYR A 305 -8.77 -19.07 3.24
CA TYR A 305 -8.93 -17.84 2.45
C TYR A 305 -8.28 -17.98 1.08
N SER A 306 -9.10 -18.13 0.08
CA SER A 306 -8.72 -18.52 -1.28
C SER A 306 -8.56 -17.37 -2.27
N ARG A 307 -8.80 -16.11 -1.82
CA ARG A 307 -8.69 -14.91 -2.65
C ARG A 307 -7.36 -14.21 -2.43
N ASP A 308 -6.97 -13.41 -3.41
CA ASP A 308 -5.81 -12.52 -3.29
C ASP A 308 -6.09 -11.35 -2.34
N PHE A 309 -5.03 -10.87 -1.68
CA PHE A 309 -5.08 -9.72 -0.77
C PHE A 309 -3.73 -9.03 -0.69
N VAL A 310 -3.72 -7.83 -0.13
CA VAL A 310 -2.51 -7.03 0.06
C VAL A 310 -2.24 -6.84 1.54
N THR A 311 -0.99 -7.01 1.95
CA THR A 311 -0.51 -6.64 3.28
C THR A 311 0.31 -5.36 3.21
N MET A 312 0.18 -4.52 4.25
CA MET A 312 0.97 -3.33 4.49
C MET A 312 1.76 -3.55 5.77
N SER A 313 3.07 -3.70 5.64
CA SER A 313 3.99 -4.00 6.74
C SER A 313 4.89 -2.83 7.05
N ALA A 314 5.30 -2.67 8.31
CA ALA A 314 6.28 -1.68 8.71
C ALA A 314 7.60 -1.86 7.94
N ARG A 315 8.19 -0.75 7.48
CA ARG A 315 9.51 -0.69 6.84
C ARG A 315 10.63 -0.76 7.89
#